data_46d696295e3878b003ea622a77a626c6
#
_entry.id   46d696295e3878b003ea622a77a626c6
#
_cell.length_a   1.000
_cell.length_b   1.000
_cell.length_c   1.000
_cell.angle_alpha   90.00
_cell.angle_beta   90.00
_cell.angle_gamma   90.00
#
_symmetry.space_group_name_H-M   'P 1'
#
loop_
_entity.id
_entity.type
_entity.pdbx_description
1 polymer ?
#
loop_
_entity_poly.entity_id
_entity_poly.type
_entity_poly.pdbx_seq_one_letter_code
_entity_poly.pdbx_strand_id
1 'polypeptide(L)'
;MCIRDSDNGIYGAGFADFVSMYGGTPVMYTKDYKNVFDVDELDAYLKEDHDFKYATVVHCDTPSGMLNDIHKICPLLKSYGIMTVTDSVSGMFGNEVNVDKAQIDILCGGSQKAVSAPPGLTFVTISDEAKKAMENRKTPIASFYCNLTIFKDYYKNLWFPYTMPISDIYGLKAAIDNIAADKDLIKRHAKIA
;
A
#
# COMPACT_ATOMS: atom_id res chain seq x y z
N MET A 1 -15.75 -1.78 13.79
CA MET A 1 -14.65 -2.33 12.98
C MET A 1 -13.50 -1.38 13.18
N CYS A 2 -12.53 -1.76 13.99
CA CYS A 2 -11.36 -0.92 14.26
C CYS A 2 -10.31 -1.15 13.18
N ILE A 3 -9.73 -0.09 12.69
CA ILE A 3 -8.68 -0.07 11.69
C ILE A 3 -7.54 0.74 12.28
N ARG A 4 -6.33 0.22 12.17
CA ARG A 4 -5.18 0.95 12.66
C ARG A 4 -4.47 1.65 11.53
N ASP A 5 -4.24 2.93 11.70
CA ASP A 5 -3.45 3.75 10.82
C ASP A 5 -2.11 4.10 11.47
N SER A 6 -1.02 3.90 10.73
CA SER A 6 0.31 4.33 11.13
C SER A 6 0.54 5.75 10.62
N ASP A 7 0.64 6.70 11.54
CA ASP A 7 0.79 8.11 11.20
C ASP A 7 2.13 8.66 11.72
N ASN A 8 3.06 8.86 10.80
CA ASN A 8 4.24 9.69 11.00
C ASN A 8 4.39 10.74 9.87
N GLY A 9 3.26 11.09 9.22
CA GLY A 9 3.22 12.06 8.13
C GLY A 9 1.79 12.30 7.62
N ILE A 10 1.65 13.24 6.69
CA ILE A 10 0.35 13.72 6.17
C ILE A 10 -0.44 12.59 5.49
N TYR A 11 0.24 11.69 4.79
CA TYR A 11 -0.45 10.60 4.09
C TYR A 11 -0.97 9.53 5.05
N GLY A 12 -0.26 9.26 6.15
CA GLY A 12 -0.76 8.38 7.21
C GLY A 12 -2.04 8.92 7.83
N ALA A 13 -2.04 10.19 8.21
CA ALA A 13 -3.22 10.85 8.79
C ALA A 13 -4.44 10.81 7.86
N GLY A 14 -4.24 10.94 6.54
CA GLY A 14 -5.33 10.93 5.55
C GLY A 14 -6.09 9.61 5.45
N PHE A 15 -5.50 8.48 5.83
CA PHE A 15 -6.19 7.19 5.83
C PHE A 15 -7.34 7.14 6.84
N ALA A 16 -7.24 7.85 7.96
CA ALA A 16 -8.31 7.90 8.96
C ALA A 16 -9.62 8.46 8.38
N ASP A 17 -9.52 9.47 7.51
CA ASP A 17 -10.68 10.05 6.84
C ASP A 17 -11.33 9.02 5.89
N PHE A 18 -10.54 8.31 5.10
CA PHE A 18 -11.06 7.26 4.21
C PHE A 18 -11.73 6.14 4.99
N VAL A 19 -11.12 5.70 6.10
CA VAL A 19 -11.69 4.69 6.99
C VAL A 19 -13.05 5.14 7.51
N SER A 20 -13.15 6.37 7.99
CA SER A 20 -14.37 6.96 8.53
C SER A 20 -15.46 7.11 7.45
N MET A 21 -15.09 7.55 6.24
CA MET A 21 -16.02 7.69 5.11
C MET A 21 -16.71 6.37 4.73
N TYR A 22 -16.03 5.24 4.91
CA TYR A 22 -16.59 3.91 4.63
C TYR A 22 -17.15 3.19 5.87
N GLY A 23 -17.39 3.94 6.97
CA GLY A 23 -18.03 3.44 8.19
C GLY A 23 -17.12 2.58 9.07
N GLY A 24 -15.80 2.71 8.91
CA GLY A 24 -14.82 2.14 9.82
C GLY A 24 -14.57 3.05 11.03
N THR A 25 -13.91 2.52 12.04
CA THR A 25 -13.43 3.29 13.20
C THR A 25 -11.91 3.31 13.15
N PRO A 26 -11.27 4.44 12.81
CA PRO A 26 -9.81 4.53 12.79
C PRO A 26 -9.27 4.60 14.22
N VAL A 27 -8.15 3.94 14.45
CA VAL A 27 -7.34 4.07 15.67
C VAL A 27 -5.94 4.47 15.22
N MET A 28 -5.48 5.65 15.62
CA MET A 28 -4.21 6.20 15.16
C MET A 28 -3.07 5.76 16.08
N TYR A 29 -1.99 5.25 15.47
CA TYR A 29 -0.70 5.07 16.13
C TYR A 29 0.24 6.15 15.62
N THR A 30 0.26 7.27 16.31
CA THR A 30 0.96 8.49 15.88
C THR A 30 2.37 8.54 16.44
N LYS A 31 3.31 8.90 15.59
CA LYS A 31 4.66 9.30 15.95
C LYS A 31 4.94 10.71 15.43
N ASP A 32 5.88 11.41 16.04
CA ASP A 32 6.38 12.66 15.46
C ASP A 32 6.89 12.37 14.04
N TYR A 33 6.48 13.20 13.08
CA TYR A 33 6.85 13.06 11.66
C TYR A 33 8.37 13.13 11.39
N LYS A 34 9.18 13.35 12.43
CA LYS A 34 10.64 13.27 12.40
C LYS A 34 11.18 11.89 12.77
N ASN A 35 10.33 10.96 13.17
CA ASN A 35 10.73 9.66 13.66
C ASN A 35 10.09 8.54 12.83
N VAL A 36 10.90 7.56 12.44
CA VAL A 36 10.40 6.29 11.88
C VAL A 36 9.71 5.47 12.97
N PHE A 37 8.87 4.54 12.58
CA PHE A 37 8.26 3.62 13.54
C PHE A 37 9.30 2.66 14.10
N ASP A 38 9.38 2.63 15.42
CA ASP A 38 10.14 1.63 16.15
C ASP A 38 9.30 0.35 16.27
N VAL A 39 9.88 -0.78 15.87
CA VAL A 39 9.17 -2.07 15.81
C VAL A 39 8.94 -2.63 17.20
N ASP A 40 9.86 -2.40 18.14
CA ASP A 40 9.73 -2.90 19.52
C ASP A 40 8.65 -2.12 20.28
N GLU A 41 8.56 -0.79 20.05
CA GLU A 41 7.48 0.02 20.62
C GLU A 41 6.12 -0.35 20.02
N LEU A 42 6.07 -0.62 18.71
CA LEU A 42 4.85 -1.09 18.05
C LEU A 42 4.43 -2.45 18.59
N ASP A 43 5.37 -3.38 18.81
CA ASP A 43 5.10 -4.69 19.40
C ASP A 43 4.55 -4.56 20.82
N ALA A 44 5.15 -3.68 21.64
CA ALA A 44 4.67 -3.42 23.00
C ALA A 44 3.22 -2.91 22.99
N TYR A 45 2.90 -1.99 22.09
CA TYR A 45 1.53 -1.49 21.94
C TYR A 45 0.56 -2.60 21.48
N LEU A 46 0.94 -3.43 20.51
CA LEU A 46 0.09 -4.49 19.98
C LEU A 46 -0.14 -5.61 21.00
N LYS A 47 0.74 -5.81 21.98
CA LYS A 47 0.51 -6.70 23.13
C LYS A 47 -0.65 -6.25 24.00
N GLU A 48 -0.89 -4.94 24.09
CA GLU A 48 -1.99 -4.39 24.88
C GLU A 48 -3.31 -4.37 24.11
N ASP A 49 -3.27 -3.99 22.83
CA ASP A 49 -4.45 -3.93 21.97
C ASP A 49 -4.09 -4.28 20.51
N HIS A 50 -4.66 -5.36 20.02
CA HIS A 50 -4.50 -5.85 18.64
C HIS A 50 -5.82 -6.27 17.98
N ASP A 51 -6.98 -5.88 18.54
CA ASP A 51 -8.29 -6.16 17.92
C ASP A 51 -8.55 -5.23 16.72
N PHE A 52 -7.70 -5.34 15.71
CA PHE A 52 -7.79 -4.58 14.46
C PHE A 52 -8.00 -5.52 13.27
N LYS A 53 -8.85 -5.13 12.34
CA LYS A 53 -9.06 -5.89 11.10
C LYS A 53 -7.90 -5.77 10.13
N TYR A 54 -7.41 -4.56 9.96
CA TYR A 54 -6.26 -4.25 9.13
C TYR A 54 -5.55 -3.00 9.65
N ALA A 55 -4.30 -2.87 9.26
CA ALA A 55 -3.51 -1.66 9.48
C ALA A 55 -3.09 -1.06 8.14
N THR A 56 -3.15 0.25 8.04
CA THR A 56 -2.53 0.99 6.94
C THR A 56 -1.13 1.40 7.34
N VAL A 57 -0.18 1.26 6.43
CA VAL A 57 1.23 1.60 6.65
C VAL A 57 1.73 2.41 5.47
N VAL A 58 2.17 3.64 5.69
CA VAL A 58 2.86 4.43 4.67
C VAL A 58 4.32 4.00 4.62
N HIS A 59 4.78 3.54 3.45
CA HIS A 59 6.16 3.13 3.23
C HIS A 59 7.10 4.34 3.24
N CYS A 60 6.78 5.35 2.43
CA CYS A 60 7.55 6.59 2.35
C CYS A 60 6.60 7.79 2.35
N ASP A 61 6.65 8.61 3.39
CA ASP A 61 5.90 9.85 3.43
C ASP A 61 6.67 10.95 2.71
N THR A 62 6.18 11.38 1.56
CA THR A 62 6.88 12.32 0.67
C THR A 62 7.21 13.66 1.33
N PRO A 63 6.30 14.32 2.08
CA PRO A 63 6.59 15.62 2.68
C PRO A 63 7.65 15.58 3.77
N SER A 64 7.71 14.53 4.56
CA SER A 64 8.70 14.37 5.63
C SER A 64 9.98 13.67 5.18
N GLY A 65 9.93 12.92 4.07
CA GLY A 65 11.00 12.05 3.60
C GLY A 65 11.20 10.80 4.45
N MET A 66 10.28 10.50 5.37
CA MET A 66 10.39 9.35 6.27
C MET A 66 10.15 8.04 5.52
N LEU A 67 11.09 7.12 5.65
CA LEU A 67 11.02 5.76 5.10
C LEU A 67 10.82 4.76 6.23
N ASN A 68 9.65 4.13 6.28
CA ASN A 68 9.30 3.12 7.27
C ASN A 68 9.75 1.72 6.81
N ASP A 69 10.29 0.91 7.70
CA ASP A 69 10.74 -0.46 7.41
C ASP A 69 9.54 -1.41 7.30
N ILE A 70 8.89 -1.42 6.14
CA ILE A 70 7.74 -2.29 5.88
C ILE A 70 8.07 -3.78 5.98
N HIS A 71 9.36 -4.17 5.79
CA HIS A 71 9.81 -5.55 5.91
C HIS A 71 9.90 -6.04 7.36
N LYS A 72 9.79 -5.13 8.33
CA LYS A 72 9.68 -5.46 9.76
C LYS A 72 8.27 -5.17 10.30
N ILE A 73 7.71 -4.02 9.94
CA ILE A 73 6.39 -3.58 10.43
C ILE A 73 5.28 -4.52 9.98
N CYS A 74 5.20 -4.84 8.68
CA CYS A 74 4.11 -5.67 8.17
C CYS A 74 4.14 -7.11 8.70
N PRO A 75 5.29 -7.82 8.75
CA PRO A 75 5.34 -9.13 9.41
C PRO A 75 4.95 -9.11 10.88
N LEU A 76 5.32 -8.06 11.62
CA LEU A 76 4.87 -7.90 13.01
C LEU A 76 3.34 -7.78 13.09
N LEU A 77 2.71 -6.92 12.30
CA LEU A 77 1.26 -6.79 12.23
C LEU A 77 0.59 -8.12 11.88
N LYS A 78 1.13 -8.85 10.91
CA LYS A 78 0.64 -10.18 10.51
C LYS A 78 0.73 -11.20 11.65
N SER A 79 1.75 -11.14 12.50
CA SER A 79 1.89 -12.05 13.65
C SER A 79 0.77 -11.88 14.69
N TYR A 80 0.12 -10.71 14.71
CA TYR A 80 -1.08 -10.42 15.50
C TYR A 80 -2.40 -10.66 14.75
N GLY A 81 -2.35 -11.24 13.55
CA GLY A 81 -3.54 -11.52 12.74
C GLY A 81 -4.14 -10.27 12.05
N ILE A 82 -3.39 -9.18 12.01
CA ILE A 82 -3.81 -7.91 11.42
C ILE A 82 -3.42 -7.90 9.94
N MET A 83 -4.39 -7.69 9.04
CA MET A 83 -4.16 -7.55 7.62
C MET A 83 -3.44 -6.23 7.31
N THR A 84 -2.50 -6.22 6.36
CA THR A 84 -1.69 -5.04 6.05
C THR A 84 -2.10 -4.39 4.73
N VAL A 85 -2.27 -3.07 4.74
CA VAL A 85 -2.50 -2.22 3.57
C VAL A 85 -1.38 -1.19 3.51
N THR A 86 -0.50 -1.32 2.53
CA THR A 86 0.71 -0.51 2.45
C THR A 86 0.63 0.51 1.31
N ASP A 87 0.73 1.78 1.65
CA ASP A 87 0.96 2.85 0.67
C ASP A 87 2.45 2.92 0.35
N SER A 88 2.81 2.46 -0.82
CA SER A 88 4.17 2.54 -1.37
C SER A 88 4.26 3.42 -2.62
N VAL A 89 3.32 4.37 -2.76
CA VAL A 89 3.27 5.27 -3.92
C VAL A 89 4.60 5.99 -4.11
N SER A 90 5.20 6.50 -3.05
CA SER A 90 6.51 7.16 -3.11
C SER A 90 7.69 6.22 -2.85
N GLY A 91 7.46 5.05 -2.26
CA GLY A 91 8.51 4.11 -1.88
C GLY A 91 8.92 3.15 -3.00
N MET A 92 7.94 2.57 -3.71
CA MET A 92 8.23 1.54 -4.72
C MET A 92 9.04 2.09 -5.90
N PHE A 93 9.95 1.27 -6.42
CA PHE A 93 10.95 1.63 -7.44
C PHE A 93 11.99 2.70 -7.00
N GLY A 94 11.73 3.43 -5.91
CA GLY A 94 12.73 4.26 -5.24
C GLY A 94 13.51 3.47 -4.19
N ASN A 95 12.85 2.52 -3.55
CA ASN A 95 13.42 1.61 -2.56
C ASN A 95 13.05 0.16 -2.89
N GLU A 96 13.75 -0.79 -2.26
CA GLU A 96 13.42 -2.20 -2.40
C GLU A 96 12.07 -2.50 -1.75
N VAL A 97 11.18 -3.15 -2.50
CA VAL A 97 9.90 -3.68 -2.02
C VAL A 97 9.79 -5.14 -2.42
N ASN A 98 9.73 -6.02 -1.44
CA ASN A 98 9.43 -7.43 -1.64
C ASN A 98 8.14 -7.77 -0.88
N VAL A 99 7.05 -7.85 -1.60
CA VAL A 99 5.69 -8.01 -1.06
C VAL A 99 5.56 -9.31 -0.26
N ASP A 100 6.13 -10.40 -0.77
CA ASP A 100 6.06 -11.71 -0.13
C ASP A 100 6.87 -11.74 1.16
N LYS A 101 8.12 -11.24 1.12
CA LYS A 101 8.99 -11.17 2.30
C LYS A 101 8.42 -10.25 3.38
N ALA A 102 7.83 -9.14 2.97
CA ALA A 102 7.17 -8.20 3.87
C ALA A 102 5.76 -8.64 4.29
N GLN A 103 5.23 -9.74 3.74
CA GLN A 103 3.90 -10.26 4.05
C GLN A 103 2.79 -9.21 3.90
N ILE A 104 2.86 -8.41 2.83
CA ILE A 104 1.90 -7.34 2.58
C ILE A 104 0.66 -7.92 1.92
N ASP A 105 -0.52 -7.62 2.49
CA ASP A 105 -1.79 -8.10 1.93
C ASP A 105 -2.27 -7.25 0.76
N ILE A 106 -2.19 -5.93 0.88
CA ILE A 106 -2.50 -5.00 -0.21
C ILE A 106 -1.40 -3.94 -0.25
N LEU A 107 -0.76 -3.78 -1.40
CA LEU A 107 0.19 -2.70 -1.63
C LEU A 107 -0.32 -1.81 -2.76
N CYS A 108 -0.23 -0.50 -2.56
CA CYS A 108 -0.55 0.51 -3.56
C CYS A 108 0.70 1.24 -4.03
N GLY A 109 0.78 1.51 -5.33
CA GLY A 109 1.81 2.32 -5.95
C GLY A 109 1.27 3.16 -7.10
N GLY A 110 2.01 4.16 -7.53
CA GLY A 110 1.60 5.06 -8.61
C GLY A 110 2.64 5.18 -9.72
N SER A 111 2.19 5.38 -10.95
CA SER A 111 3.06 5.49 -12.13
C SER A 111 3.93 6.75 -12.15
N GLN A 112 3.48 7.83 -11.49
CA GLN A 112 4.08 9.17 -11.57
C GLN A 112 5.22 9.44 -10.57
N LYS A 113 5.59 8.46 -9.75
CA LYS A 113 6.68 8.62 -8.76
C LYS A 113 8.00 8.05 -9.29
N ALA A 114 8.73 7.28 -8.50
CA ALA A 114 10.05 6.78 -8.86
C ALA A 114 10.08 5.90 -10.12
N VAL A 115 8.96 5.29 -10.51
CA VAL A 115 8.86 4.59 -11.79
C VAL A 115 9.00 5.51 -13.01
N SER A 116 8.76 6.82 -12.82
CA SER A 116 8.98 7.88 -13.83
C SER A 116 8.11 7.73 -15.09
N ALA A 117 6.86 7.30 -14.93
CA ALA A 117 5.86 7.28 -15.99
C ALA A 117 4.83 8.41 -15.81
N PRO A 118 3.98 8.71 -16.80
CA PRO A 118 2.90 9.68 -16.66
C PRO A 118 1.94 9.33 -15.51
N PRO A 119 1.30 10.32 -14.86
CA PRO A 119 0.26 10.07 -13.88
C PRO A 119 -0.98 9.47 -14.58
N GLY A 120 -1.70 8.57 -13.90
CA GLY A 120 -2.93 7.98 -14.44
C GLY A 120 -3.09 6.49 -14.16
N LEU A 121 -2.02 5.81 -13.75
CA LEU A 121 -2.04 4.37 -13.43
C LEU A 121 -1.67 4.11 -11.97
N THR A 122 -2.40 3.19 -11.37
CA THR A 122 -2.12 2.68 -10.02
C THR A 122 -1.72 1.21 -10.10
N PHE A 123 -0.66 0.85 -9.39
CA PHE A 123 -0.30 -0.54 -9.15
C PHE A 123 -0.97 -1.01 -7.87
N VAL A 124 -1.57 -2.19 -7.90
CA VAL A 124 -2.10 -2.83 -6.70
C VAL A 124 -1.69 -4.29 -6.71
N THR A 125 -1.01 -4.74 -5.65
CA THR A 125 -0.83 -6.16 -5.38
C THR A 125 -1.81 -6.60 -4.30
N ILE A 126 -2.32 -7.82 -4.39
CA ILE A 126 -3.36 -8.33 -3.50
C ILE A 126 -3.00 -9.77 -3.12
N SER A 127 -2.86 -10.05 -1.82
CA SER A 127 -2.65 -11.40 -1.32
C SER A 127 -3.92 -12.26 -1.49
N ASP A 128 -3.75 -13.58 -1.50
CA ASP A 128 -4.90 -14.50 -1.53
C ASP A 128 -5.81 -14.34 -0.30
N GLU A 129 -5.22 -13.95 0.84
CA GLU A 129 -5.96 -13.68 2.08
C GLU A 129 -6.82 -12.41 1.93
N ALA A 130 -6.26 -11.32 1.43
CA ALA A 130 -7.00 -10.10 1.14
C ALA A 130 -8.09 -10.32 0.10
N LYS A 131 -7.81 -11.09 -0.96
CA LYS A 131 -8.80 -11.46 -1.97
C LYS A 131 -9.98 -12.21 -1.35
N LYS A 132 -9.72 -13.22 -0.54
CA LYS A 132 -10.77 -13.96 0.18
C LYS A 132 -11.56 -13.06 1.11
N ALA A 133 -10.89 -12.12 1.82
CA ALA A 133 -11.58 -11.18 2.71
C ALA A 133 -12.51 -10.24 1.93
N MET A 134 -12.11 -9.77 0.75
CA MET A 134 -12.97 -8.94 -0.11
C MET A 134 -14.17 -9.73 -0.65
N GLU A 135 -13.97 -10.98 -1.06
CA GLU A 135 -15.05 -11.85 -1.59
C GLU A 135 -16.06 -12.27 -0.53
N ASN A 136 -15.62 -12.45 0.72
CA ASN A 136 -16.45 -12.88 1.83
C ASN A 136 -17.14 -11.73 2.58
N ARG A 137 -17.14 -10.51 2.03
CA ARG A 137 -17.80 -9.36 2.67
C ARG A 137 -19.32 -9.58 2.77
N LYS A 138 -19.89 -9.24 3.94
CA LYS A 138 -21.34 -9.29 4.16
C LYS A 138 -22.09 -8.11 3.52
N THR A 139 -21.38 -7.01 3.26
CA THR A 139 -21.95 -5.80 2.66
C THR A 139 -21.26 -5.49 1.34
N PRO A 140 -21.99 -5.02 0.32
CA PRO A 140 -21.40 -4.60 -0.94
C PRO A 140 -20.30 -3.53 -0.74
N ILE A 141 -19.32 -3.51 -1.65
CA ILE A 141 -18.33 -2.42 -1.70
C ILE A 141 -19.04 -1.17 -2.24
N ALA A 142 -18.99 -0.08 -1.48
CA ALA A 142 -19.74 1.16 -1.76
C ALA A 142 -19.06 2.03 -2.85
N SER A 143 -18.47 1.41 -3.84
CA SER A 143 -17.85 2.07 -4.99
C SER A 143 -17.83 1.12 -6.18
N PHE A 144 -18.03 1.66 -7.38
CA PHE A 144 -17.75 0.92 -8.61
C PHE A 144 -16.27 1.06 -8.99
N TYR A 145 -15.77 2.28 -9.13
CA TYR A 145 -14.41 2.57 -9.62
C TYR A 145 -13.31 2.08 -8.68
N CYS A 146 -13.46 2.30 -7.38
CA CYS A 146 -12.49 1.86 -6.36
C CYS A 146 -12.75 0.44 -5.84
N ASN A 147 -13.48 -0.39 -6.58
CA ASN A 147 -13.78 -1.76 -6.22
C ASN A 147 -12.84 -2.73 -6.94
N LEU A 148 -11.84 -3.24 -6.25
CA LEU A 148 -10.87 -4.18 -6.83
C LEU A 148 -11.50 -5.49 -7.30
N THR A 149 -12.67 -5.88 -6.76
CA THR A 149 -13.34 -7.14 -7.15
C THR A 149 -13.96 -7.09 -8.54
N ILE A 150 -14.16 -5.90 -9.14
CA ILE A 150 -14.68 -5.78 -10.51
C ILE A 150 -13.70 -6.31 -11.56
N PHE A 151 -12.42 -6.43 -11.20
CA PHE A 151 -11.41 -7.03 -12.08
C PHE A 151 -11.35 -8.57 -11.98
N LYS A 152 -12.20 -9.18 -11.17
CA LYS A 152 -12.27 -10.64 -11.06
C LYS A 152 -12.56 -11.24 -12.45
N ASP A 153 -11.72 -12.21 -12.83
CA ASP A 153 -11.82 -12.92 -14.12
C ASP A 153 -11.79 -12.02 -15.38
N TYR A 154 -11.37 -10.75 -15.27
CA TYR A 154 -11.33 -9.81 -16.40
C TYR A 154 -10.53 -10.37 -17.58
N TYR A 155 -9.41 -11.03 -17.31
CA TYR A 155 -8.55 -11.63 -18.33
C TYR A 155 -9.22 -12.82 -19.01
N LYS A 156 -9.90 -13.67 -18.24
CA LYS A 156 -10.64 -14.81 -18.74
C LYS A 156 -11.83 -14.39 -19.59
N ASN A 157 -12.52 -13.36 -19.16
CA ASN A 157 -13.73 -12.86 -19.81
C ASN A 157 -13.43 -11.85 -20.93
N LEU A 158 -12.16 -11.45 -21.12
CA LEU A 158 -11.72 -10.43 -22.08
C LEU A 158 -12.54 -9.14 -21.96
N TRP A 159 -12.81 -8.73 -20.73
CA TRP A 159 -13.64 -7.57 -20.42
C TRP A 159 -12.95 -6.63 -19.43
N PHE A 160 -13.14 -5.32 -19.63
CA PHE A 160 -12.66 -4.27 -18.74
C PHE A 160 -13.83 -3.44 -18.23
N PRO A 161 -13.82 -3.05 -16.95
CA PRO A 161 -14.93 -2.29 -16.34
C PRO A 161 -15.07 -0.88 -16.89
N TYR A 162 -14.01 -0.31 -17.48
CA TYR A 162 -13.98 1.06 -18.03
C TYR A 162 -12.84 1.21 -19.05
N THR A 163 -12.86 2.30 -19.82
CA THR A 163 -11.82 2.58 -20.83
C THR A 163 -10.45 2.70 -20.21
N MET A 164 -9.49 1.98 -20.75
CA MET A 164 -8.11 1.99 -20.29
C MET A 164 -7.31 3.13 -20.95
N PRO A 165 -6.44 3.83 -20.21
CA PRO A 165 -5.61 4.91 -20.73
C PRO A 165 -4.40 4.36 -21.49
N ILE A 166 -4.59 4.04 -22.77
CA ILE A 166 -3.59 3.33 -23.59
C ILE A 166 -2.27 4.10 -23.68
N SER A 167 -2.32 5.42 -23.81
CA SER A 167 -1.09 6.25 -23.87
C SER A 167 -0.25 6.13 -22.59
N ASP A 168 -0.92 6.13 -21.42
CA ASP A 168 -0.23 6.00 -20.13
C ASP A 168 0.34 4.59 -19.95
N ILE A 169 -0.35 3.57 -20.48
CA ILE A 169 0.14 2.18 -20.47
C ILE A 169 1.43 2.05 -21.31
N TYR A 170 1.50 2.70 -22.48
CA TYR A 170 2.73 2.73 -23.27
C TYR A 170 3.86 3.49 -22.56
N GLY A 171 3.53 4.63 -21.92
CA GLY A 171 4.50 5.38 -21.12
C GLY A 171 5.02 4.55 -19.94
N LEU A 172 4.13 3.86 -19.24
CA LEU A 172 4.51 2.95 -18.15
C LEU A 172 5.37 1.79 -18.64
N LYS A 173 5.01 1.18 -19.78
CA LYS A 173 5.82 0.11 -20.38
C LYS A 173 7.26 0.57 -20.64
N ALA A 174 7.44 1.75 -21.24
CA ALA A 174 8.76 2.29 -21.50
C ALA A 174 9.55 2.53 -20.21
N ALA A 175 8.91 3.05 -19.16
CA ALA A 175 9.53 3.27 -17.86
C ALA A 175 9.97 1.95 -17.20
N ILE A 176 9.12 0.92 -17.24
CA ILE A 176 9.45 -0.41 -16.70
C ILE A 176 10.58 -1.07 -17.52
N ASP A 177 10.58 -0.94 -18.85
CA ASP A 177 11.65 -1.46 -19.70
C ASP A 177 13.00 -0.82 -19.33
N ASN A 178 13.03 0.49 -19.03
CA ASN A 178 14.23 1.19 -18.57
C ASN A 178 14.72 0.67 -17.21
N ILE A 179 13.79 0.45 -16.26
CA ILE A 179 14.12 -0.12 -14.94
C ILE A 179 14.67 -1.55 -15.10
N ALA A 180 14.05 -2.36 -15.94
CA ALA A 180 14.48 -3.73 -16.19
C ALA A 180 15.86 -3.83 -16.87
N ALA A 181 16.21 -2.85 -17.72
CA ALA A 181 17.51 -2.76 -18.38
C ALA A 181 18.65 -2.38 -17.42
N ASP A 182 18.34 -1.77 -16.28
CA ASP A 182 19.31 -1.31 -15.30
C ASP A 182 19.08 -1.96 -13.92
N LYS A 183 19.70 -3.11 -13.71
CA LYS A 183 19.52 -3.92 -12.49
C LYS A 183 19.91 -3.21 -11.18
N ASP A 184 20.68 -2.14 -11.25
CA ASP A 184 21.14 -1.39 -10.07
C ASP A 184 20.40 -0.06 -9.89
N LEU A 185 19.42 0.26 -10.74
CA LEU A 185 18.70 1.52 -10.70
C LEU A 185 18.05 1.76 -9.33
N ILE A 186 17.29 0.79 -8.82
CA ILE A 186 16.60 0.89 -7.51
C ILE A 186 17.61 1.08 -6.37
N LYS A 187 18.74 0.36 -6.40
CA LYS A 187 19.80 0.53 -5.39
C LYS A 187 20.45 1.91 -5.45
N ARG A 188 20.57 2.50 -6.66
CA ARG A 188 21.08 3.87 -6.79
C ARG A 188 20.07 4.90 -6.29
N HIS A 189 18.78 4.71 -6.60
CA HIS A 189 17.72 5.57 -6.05
C HIS A 189 17.73 5.57 -4.53
N ALA A 190 17.75 4.40 -3.91
CA ALA A 190 17.78 4.26 -2.45
C ALA A 190 19.02 4.87 -1.77
N LYS A 191 20.09 5.16 -2.51
CA LYS A 191 21.28 5.85 -1.97
C LYS A 191 21.21 7.37 -2.08
N ILE A 192 20.31 7.89 -2.93
CA ILE A 192 20.15 9.33 -3.17
C ILE A 192 19.05 9.89 -2.24
N ALA A 193 18.08 9.07 -1.88
CA ALA A 193 17.03 9.40 -0.93
C ALA A 193 17.55 9.39 0.52
#